data_1130f0102c9a1051123a615394d5aac3
#
_entry.id   1130f0102c9a1051123a615394d5aac3
#
_cell.length_a   1.000
_cell.length_b   1.000
_cell.length_c   1.000
_cell.angle_alpha   90.00
_cell.angle_beta   90.00
_cell.angle_gamma   90.00
#
_symmetry.space_group_name_H-M   'P 1'
#
loop_
_entity.id
_entity.type
_entity.pdbx_description
1 polymer ?
#
loop_
_entity_poly.entity_id
_entity_poly.type
_entity_poly.pdbx_seq_one_letter_code
_entity_poly.pdbx_strand_id
1 'polypeptide(L)'
;MKLYGGFGSPFTRRVGVTLQLYKLEHEHIVLRGSVPEELERLQKFNPLGRVPALETDDGRALADSATILDYLDQLAGPEKSLTPASGDARTEVMNIIGISAGAVEKSISCYLSLIHI
;
A
#
# COMPACT_ATOMS: atom_id res chain seq x y z
N MET A 1 6.56 -12.07 4.83
CA MET A 1 6.34 -10.89 3.97
C MET A 1 7.19 -9.74 4.46
N LYS A 2 7.58 -8.86 3.54
CA LYS A 2 8.33 -7.65 3.86
C LYS A 2 7.63 -6.44 3.25
N LEU A 3 7.30 -5.46 4.10
CA LEU A 3 6.70 -4.20 3.67
C LEU A 3 7.80 -3.15 3.57
N TYR A 4 7.95 -2.60 2.38
CA TYR A 4 8.92 -1.54 2.09
C TYR A 4 8.22 -0.19 2.02
N GLY A 5 8.69 0.77 2.79
CA GLY A 5 8.21 2.13 2.81
C GLY A 5 8.02 2.67 4.22
N GLY A 6 8.13 3.99 4.36
CA GLY A 6 7.94 4.67 5.64
C GLY A 6 6.47 5.05 5.88
N PHE A 7 6.08 5.14 7.14
CA PHE A 7 4.72 5.55 7.52
C PHE A 7 4.44 7.05 7.36
N GLY A 8 5.40 7.82 6.85
CA GLY A 8 5.12 9.14 6.32
C GLY A 8 4.19 9.11 5.12
N SER A 9 4.22 8.02 4.35
CA SER A 9 3.31 7.80 3.24
C SER A 9 1.96 7.25 3.74
N PRO A 10 0.84 7.90 3.42
CA PRO A 10 -0.48 7.36 3.79
C PRO A 10 -0.79 6.05 3.07
N PHE A 11 -0.21 5.81 1.90
CA PHE A 11 -0.39 4.57 1.16
C PHE A 11 0.36 3.40 1.81
N THR A 12 1.56 3.63 2.36
CA THR A 12 2.25 2.64 3.18
C THR A 12 1.48 2.38 4.47
N ARG A 13 0.95 3.44 5.08
CA ARG A 13 0.16 3.32 6.32
C ARG A 13 -1.05 2.41 6.16
N ARG A 14 -1.83 2.57 5.08
CA ARG A 14 -3.02 1.73 4.90
C ARG A 14 -2.68 0.25 4.75
N VAL A 15 -1.53 -0.07 4.16
CA VAL A 15 -1.04 -1.45 4.09
C VAL A 15 -0.61 -1.94 5.48
N GLY A 16 0.16 -1.14 6.20
CA GLY A 16 0.61 -1.48 7.54
C GLY A 16 -0.55 -1.72 8.52
N VAL A 17 -1.56 -0.87 8.47
CA VAL A 17 -2.78 -1.03 9.28
C VAL A 17 -3.50 -2.34 8.93
N THR A 18 -3.63 -2.64 7.65
CA THR A 18 -4.31 -3.87 7.20
C THR A 18 -3.55 -5.12 7.62
N LEU A 19 -2.22 -5.12 7.50
CA LEU A 19 -1.39 -6.22 7.99
C LEU A 19 -1.63 -6.48 9.49
N GLN A 20 -1.74 -5.42 10.27
CA GLN A 20 -2.03 -5.52 11.70
C GLN A 20 -3.44 -6.04 11.99
N LEU A 21 -4.44 -5.51 11.29
CA LEU A 21 -5.83 -5.94 11.47
C LEU A 21 -6.02 -7.42 11.13
N TYR A 22 -5.34 -7.90 10.09
CA TYR A 22 -5.39 -9.31 9.70
C TYR A 22 -4.42 -10.19 10.48
N LYS A 23 -3.62 -9.61 11.36
CA LYS A 23 -2.60 -10.32 12.17
C LYS A 23 -1.64 -11.14 11.32
N LEU A 24 -1.22 -10.54 10.19
CA LEU A 24 -0.26 -11.16 9.28
C LEU A 24 1.16 -10.76 9.68
N GLU A 25 1.99 -11.75 9.93
CA GLU A 25 3.39 -11.53 10.28
C GLU A 25 4.15 -10.92 9.10
N HIS A 26 4.90 -9.88 9.37
CA HIS A 26 5.68 -9.18 8.36
C HIS A 26 6.85 -8.44 8.99
N GLU A 27 7.85 -8.16 8.18
CA GLU A 27 8.95 -7.27 8.51
C GLU A 27 8.67 -5.92 7.84
N HIS A 28 8.92 -4.82 8.56
CA HIS A 28 8.76 -3.47 8.02
C HIS A 28 10.14 -2.87 7.76
N ILE A 29 10.43 -2.52 6.52
CA ILE A 29 11.72 -1.98 6.09
C ILE A 29 11.49 -0.59 5.49
N VAL A 30 12.07 0.43 6.11
CA VAL A 30 11.95 1.80 5.61
C VAL A 30 12.95 2.03 4.48
N LEU A 31 12.43 2.27 3.28
CA LEU A 31 13.22 2.73 2.13
C LEU A 31 12.65 4.06 1.65
N ARG A 32 13.52 5.03 1.50
CA ARG A 32 13.15 6.40 1.12
C ARG A 32 13.56 6.66 -0.33
N GLY A 33 12.62 7.08 -1.14
CA GLY A 33 12.89 7.40 -2.54
C GLY A 33 13.82 8.61 -2.75
N SER A 34 13.99 9.44 -1.71
CA SER A 34 14.89 10.59 -1.74
C SER A 34 16.37 10.24 -1.49
N VAL A 35 16.66 9.01 -1.06
CA VAL A 35 18.02 8.54 -0.80
C VAL A 35 18.43 7.60 -1.94
N PRO A 36 19.47 7.91 -2.74
CA PRO A 36 19.80 7.16 -3.95
C PRO A 36 19.98 5.66 -3.75
N GLU A 37 20.69 5.23 -2.70
CA GLU A 37 20.90 3.81 -2.43
C GLU A 37 19.61 3.10 -2.01
N GLU A 38 18.76 3.77 -1.26
CA GLU A 38 17.46 3.24 -0.85
C GLU A 38 16.49 3.17 -2.04
N LEU A 39 16.53 4.18 -2.91
CA LEU A 39 15.74 4.17 -4.15
C LEU A 39 16.13 3.00 -5.05
N GLU A 40 17.42 2.74 -5.20
CA GLU A 40 17.90 1.61 -5.99
C GLU A 40 17.39 0.27 -5.43
N ARG A 41 17.42 0.11 -4.11
CA ARG A 41 16.86 -1.08 -3.46
C ARG A 41 15.35 -1.19 -3.67
N LEU A 42 14.63 -0.09 -3.51
CA LEU A 42 13.18 -0.03 -3.70
C LEU A 42 12.78 -0.41 -5.13
N GLN A 43 13.55 0.03 -6.11
CA GLN A 43 13.26 -0.26 -7.53
C GLN A 43 13.36 -1.74 -7.89
N LYS A 44 14.02 -2.56 -7.05
CA LYS A 44 14.01 -4.02 -7.22
C LYS A 44 12.63 -4.62 -6.96
N PHE A 45 11.81 -3.96 -6.15
CA PHE A 45 10.46 -4.41 -5.79
C PHE A 45 9.37 -3.61 -6.50
N ASN A 46 9.63 -2.35 -6.78
CA ASN A 46 8.75 -1.47 -7.55
C ASN A 46 9.58 -0.66 -8.54
N PRO A 47 9.52 -0.98 -9.84
CA PRO A 47 10.29 -0.26 -10.85
C PRO A 47 10.03 1.25 -10.90
N LEU A 48 8.85 1.69 -10.45
CA LEU A 48 8.53 3.11 -10.37
C LEU A 48 9.22 3.84 -9.22
N GLY A 49 9.86 3.09 -8.30
CA GLY A 49 10.53 3.67 -7.15
C GLY A 49 9.58 4.33 -6.15
N ARG A 50 8.35 3.85 -6.07
CA ARG A 50 7.32 4.38 -5.16
C ARG A 50 7.07 3.41 -4.01
N VAL A 51 6.65 3.95 -2.89
CA VAL A 51 6.20 3.19 -1.73
C VAL A 51 4.67 3.21 -1.63
N PRO A 52 4.04 2.14 -1.11
CA PRO A 52 4.66 0.92 -0.59
C PRO A 52 5.01 -0.08 -1.68
N ALA A 53 5.88 -1.03 -1.34
CA ALA A 53 6.08 -2.27 -2.07
C ALA A 53 6.01 -3.42 -1.07
N LEU A 54 5.56 -4.58 -1.49
CA LEU A 54 5.47 -5.76 -0.64
C LEU A 54 6.19 -6.93 -1.31
N GLU A 55 7.08 -7.58 -0.56
CA GLU A 55 7.63 -8.87 -0.94
C GLU A 55 6.84 -9.96 -0.24
N THR A 56 6.22 -10.83 -1.02
CA THR A 56 5.41 -11.94 -0.50
C THR A 56 6.30 -13.10 -0.04
N ASP A 57 5.73 -14.02 0.75
CA ASP A 57 6.47 -15.19 1.24
C ASP A 57 6.92 -16.11 0.10
N ASP A 58 6.21 -16.12 -1.02
CA ASP A 58 6.59 -16.89 -2.22
C ASP A 58 7.50 -16.11 -3.19
N GLY A 59 8.03 -14.98 -2.75
CA GLY A 59 9.07 -14.24 -3.48
C GLY A 59 8.57 -13.27 -4.55
N ARG A 60 7.26 -13.01 -4.63
CA ARG A 60 6.73 -12.01 -5.55
C ARG A 60 6.89 -10.61 -4.99
N ALA A 61 7.14 -9.66 -5.86
CA ALA A 61 7.12 -8.24 -5.53
C ALA A 61 5.81 -7.62 -6.00
N LEU A 62 5.06 -7.03 -5.08
CA LEU A 62 3.82 -6.34 -5.38
C LEU A 62 4.04 -4.83 -5.22
N ALA A 63 3.69 -4.09 -6.23
CA ALA A 63 3.71 -2.64 -6.24
C ALA A 63 2.29 -2.10 -6.18
N ASP A 64 2.16 -0.85 -5.74
CA ASP A 64 0.89 -0.18 -5.53
C ASP A 64 0.07 -0.74 -4.37
N SER A 65 -0.37 0.17 -3.51
CA SER A 65 -1.08 -0.21 -2.29
C SER A 65 -2.42 -0.90 -2.56
N ALA A 66 -3.11 -0.55 -3.64
CA ALA A 66 -4.39 -1.21 -3.98
C ALA A 66 -4.18 -2.68 -4.32
N THR A 67 -3.15 -3.00 -5.10
CA THR A 67 -2.79 -4.38 -5.44
C THR A 67 -2.37 -5.17 -4.20
N ILE A 68 -1.57 -4.54 -3.34
CA ILE A 68 -1.13 -5.16 -2.08
C ILE A 68 -2.35 -5.47 -1.21
N LEU A 69 -3.27 -4.53 -1.05
CA LEU A 69 -4.45 -4.72 -0.21
C LEU A 69 -5.35 -5.83 -0.75
N ASP A 70 -5.50 -5.92 -2.07
CA ASP A 70 -6.24 -7.03 -2.68
C ASP A 70 -5.61 -8.39 -2.32
N TYR A 71 -4.29 -8.48 -2.40
CA TYR A 71 -3.57 -9.68 -2.02
C TYR A 71 -3.79 -10.02 -0.54
N LEU A 72 -3.71 -9.03 0.36
CA LEU A 72 -3.94 -9.24 1.78
C LEU A 72 -5.39 -9.67 2.09
N ASP A 73 -6.36 -9.11 1.37
CA ASP A 73 -7.76 -9.52 1.49
C ASP A 73 -7.93 -10.99 1.11
N GLN A 74 -7.25 -11.43 0.05
CA GLN A 74 -7.26 -12.84 -0.36
C GLN A 74 -6.64 -13.75 0.70
N LEU A 75 -5.54 -13.33 1.32
CA LEU A 75 -4.92 -14.08 2.42
C LEU A 75 -5.83 -14.18 3.64
N ALA A 76 -6.54 -13.10 3.96
CA ALA A 76 -7.48 -13.09 5.08
C ALA A 76 -8.67 -14.02 4.83
N GLY A 77 -9.05 -14.18 3.58
CA GLY A 77 -10.19 -14.98 3.18
C GLY A 77 -11.52 -14.23 3.26
N PRO A 78 -12.58 -14.78 2.65
CA PRO A 78 -13.84 -14.06 2.48
C PRO A 78 -14.55 -13.75 3.80
N GLU A 79 -14.33 -14.52 4.84
CA GLU A 79 -14.97 -14.30 6.15
C GLU A 79 -14.32 -13.17 6.95
N LYS A 80 -13.02 -12.97 6.77
CA LYS A 80 -12.23 -11.97 7.54
C LYS A 80 -11.93 -10.72 6.74
N SER A 81 -12.01 -10.79 5.42
CA SER A 81 -11.73 -9.64 4.54
C SER A 81 -12.64 -8.47 4.87
N LEU A 82 -12.03 -7.29 5.00
CA LEU A 82 -12.78 -6.04 5.20
C LEU A 82 -13.47 -5.57 3.93
N THR A 83 -13.07 -6.11 2.78
CA THR A 83 -13.72 -5.85 1.50
C THR A 83 -14.61 -7.02 1.12
N PRO A 84 -15.93 -6.81 0.95
CA PRO A 84 -16.82 -7.89 0.52
C PRO A 84 -16.35 -8.53 -0.79
N ALA A 85 -16.58 -9.84 -0.91
CA ALA A 85 -16.03 -10.63 -2.02
C ALA A 85 -16.68 -10.29 -3.38
N SER A 86 -17.93 -9.83 -3.37
CA SER A 86 -18.67 -9.57 -4.61
C SER A 86 -19.95 -8.76 -4.35
N GLY A 87 -20.65 -8.42 -5.41
CA GLY A 87 -21.98 -7.80 -5.36
C GLY A 87 -21.98 -6.32 -5.00
N ASP A 88 -23.16 -5.80 -4.68
CA ASP A 88 -23.37 -4.38 -4.39
C ASP A 88 -22.56 -3.93 -3.17
N ALA A 89 -22.47 -4.76 -2.15
CA ALA A 89 -21.67 -4.44 -0.96
C ALA A 89 -20.21 -4.18 -1.32
N ARG A 90 -19.62 -5.00 -2.21
CA ARG A 90 -18.26 -4.76 -2.70
C ARG A 90 -18.16 -3.46 -3.48
N THR A 91 -19.12 -3.22 -4.37
CA THR A 91 -19.13 -2.00 -5.19
C THR A 91 -19.19 -0.75 -4.31
N GLU A 92 -20.01 -0.73 -3.27
CA GLU A 92 -20.09 0.39 -2.34
C GLU A 92 -18.77 0.64 -1.60
N VAL A 93 -18.14 -0.42 -1.10
CA VAL A 93 -16.84 -0.32 -0.42
C VAL A 93 -15.77 0.19 -1.39
N MET A 94 -15.70 -0.37 -2.59
CA MET A 94 -14.71 0.05 -3.60
C MET A 94 -14.92 1.50 -4.02
N ASN A 95 -16.16 1.97 -4.08
CA ASN A 95 -16.45 3.36 -4.40
C ASN A 95 -15.94 4.31 -3.31
N ILE A 96 -16.15 3.97 -2.05
CA ILE A 96 -15.64 4.74 -0.91
C ILE A 96 -14.12 4.76 -0.91
N ILE A 97 -13.49 3.62 -1.13
CA ILE A 97 -12.03 3.49 -1.22
C ILE A 97 -11.49 4.39 -2.34
N GLY A 98 -12.11 4.36 -3.51
CA GLY A 98 -11.69 5.17 -4.66
C GLY A 98 -11.76 6.67 -4.37
N ILE A 99 -12.84 7.13 -3.76
CA ILE A 99 -13.00 8.54 -3.37
C ILE A 99 -11.96 8.92 -2.32
N SER A 100 -11.78 8.08 -1.31
CA SER A 100 -10.82 8.33 -0.23
C SER A 100 -9.38 8.36 -0.75
N ALA A 101 -8.99 7.40 -1.58
CA ALA A 101 -7.67 7.35 -2.18
C ALA A 101 -7.41 8.57 -3.07
N GLY A 102 -8.41 8.97 -3.88
CA GLY A 102 -8.32 10.15 -4.71
C GLY A 102 -8.15 11.44 -3.90
N ALA A 103 -8.87 11.56 -2.79
CA ALA A 103 -8.72 12.70 -1.88
C ALA A 103 -7.32 12.78 -1.28
N VAL A 104 -6.76 11.63 -0.87
CA VAL A 104 -5.38 11.54 -0.36
C VAL A 104 -4.38 11.94 -1.44
N GLU A 105 -4.52 11.45 -2.66
CA GLU A 105 -3.65 11.80 -3.78
C GLU A 105 -3.65 13.30 -4.06
N LYS A 106 -4.82 13.92 -4.06
CA LYS A 106 -4.94 15.36 -4.23
C LYS A 106 -4.26 16.12 -3.09
N SER A 107 -4.41 15.65 -1.87
CA SER A 107 -3.79 16.27 -0.69
C SER A 107 -2.26 16.20 -0.77
N ILE A 108 -1.71 15.06 -1.20
CA ILE A 108 -0.27 14.89 -1.38
C ILE A 108 0.24 15.81 -2.49
N SER A 109 -0.44 15.88 -3.63
CA SER A 109 -0.07 16.76 -4.74
C SER A 109 -0.08 18.22 -4.32
N CYS A 110 -1.07 18.65 -3.55
CA CYS A 110 -1.15 19.98 -2.99
C CYS A 110 0.02 20.27 -2.04
N TYR A 111 0.30 19.35 -1.13
CA TYR A 111 1.41 19.47 -0.19
C TYR A 111 2.76 19.58 -0.91
N LEU A 112 3.03 18.70 -1.87
CA LEU A 112 4.26 18.73 -2.65
C LEU A 112 4.38 20.01 -3.47
N SER A 113 3.30 20.52 -4.01
CA SER A 113 3.27 21.79 -4.73
C SER A 113 3.66 22.96 -3.81
N LEU A 114 3.19 22.94 -2.57
CA LEU A 114 3.51 24.00 -1.60
C LEU A 114 4.98 23.99 -1.18
N ILE A 115 5.60 22.85 -1.05
CA ILE A 115 7.01 22.77 -0.64
C ILE A 115 8.00 23.07 -1.78
N HIS A 116 7.52 23.11 -3.03
CA HIS A 116 8.34 23.45 -4.20
C HIS A 116 8.21 24.92 -4.62
N ILE A 117 7.47 25.71 -3.89
CA ILE A 117 7.34 27.17 -4.13
C ILE A 117 8.55 27.93 -3.52
#